data_7d8e7963c35d4cad440dfdc3f72d57d5
#
_entry.id   7d8e7963c35d4cad440dfdc3f72d57d5
#
_cell.length_a   1.000
_cell.length_b   1.000
_cell.length_c   1.000
_cell.angle_alpha   90.00
_cell.angle_beta   90.00
_cell.angle_gamma   90.00
#
_symmetry.space_group_name_H-M   'P 1'
#
loop_
_entity.id
_entity.type
_entity.pdbx_description
1 polymer ?
#
loop_
_entity_poly.entity_id
_entity_poly.type
_entity_poly.pdbx_seq_one_letter_code
_entity_poly.pdbx_strand_id
1 'polypeptide(L)'
;MSSLKQVAVLVALAVIAAGGHLAWQELLSEATTENAKRRSGGGPAVETAAAQFADIETVVEAVGTTRAVRAVEVTPSASGRIREITFEAGQRVEDGAVLVRLDDEIERADLAEAEAQFLEARRALQRAQALKKSSATSQAAVEKAVVVQATAQANRDRAARRLRDKTVTAPFPGIVGFALVEQGARIEPGDTVTTLDDLSTVEIDFSLPENLYGRITPGKTVIATATAFPGRSFSGTTERIDSRIDPVSRAFRARAVVANPDYSLPAGMFMHLTVVLDSRNALTVPEEAIMFEGDQAFAFVIDKTGERMVARKRPMELGQRSFGSIEIIEGIAEGEAVITRGVQKAKDGRPVRMVGPGGGPGGQHGGPGKGGKGGTAAGS
;
A
#
# COMPACT_ATOMS: atom_id res chain seq x y z
N MET A 1 24.09 -51.22 -90.90
CA MET A 1 24.87 -51.39 -89.66
C MET A 1 24.56 -50.28 -88.64
N SER A 2 23.33 -49.98 -88.31
CA SER A 2 23.13 -48.85 -87.34
C SER A 2 22.06 -49.15 -86.24
N SER A 3 21.18 -50.06 -86.42
CA SER A 3 20.07 -50.28 -85.43
C SER A 3 20.53 -51.05 -84.17
N LEU A 4 21.47 -51.93 -84.26
CA LEU A 4 21.98 -52.73 -83.13
C LEU A 4 22.77 -51.89 -82.10
N LYS A 5 23.51 -50.84 -82.60
CA LYS A 5 24.24 -49.91 -81.73
C LYS A 5 23.32 -48.96 -81.00
N GLN A 6 22.23 -48.51 -81.56
CA GLN A 6 21.26 -47.66 -80.89
C GLN A 6 20.50 -48.35 -79.81
N VAL A 7 20.15 -49.61 -79.99
CA VAL A 7 19.50 -50.39 -78.94
C VAL A 7 20.43 -50.66 -77.76
N ALA A 8 21.75 -50.92 -78.02
CA ALA A 8 22.73 -51.11 -76.92
C ALA A 8 22.92 -49.80 -76.10
N VAL A 9 22.92 -48.64 -76.73
CA VAL A 9 23.02 -47.35 -76.03
C VAL A 9 21.76 -47.05 -75.19
N LEU A 10 20.60 -47.37 -75.67
CA LEU A 10 19.35 -47.15 -74.92
C LEU A 10 19.24 -48.10 -73.73
N VAL A 11 19.72 -49.35 -73.86
CA VAL A 11 19.76 -50.33 -72.75
C VAL A 11 20.80 -49.87 -71.69
N ALA A 12 21.98 -49.36 -72.10
CA ALA A 12 22.96 -48.84 -71.15
C ALA A 12 22.46 -47.60 -70.40
N LEU A 13 21.74 -46.69 -71.07
CA LEU A 13 21.12 -45.51 -70.45
C LEU A 13 20.00 -45.91 -69.49
N ALA A 14 19.20 -46.91 -69.80
CA ALA A 14 18.15 -47.43 -68.89
C ALA A 14 18.73 -48.08 -67.63
N VAL A 15 19.84 -48.80 -67.74
CA VAL A 15 20.53 -49.43 -66.61
C VAL A 15 21.18 -48.34 -65.71
N ILE A 16 21.77 -47.29 -66.31
CA ILE A 16 22.32 -46.18 -65.52
C ILE A 16 21.20 -45.40 -64.83
N ALA A 17 20.07 -45.15 -65.48
CA ALA A 17 18.91 -44.51 -64.91
C ALA A 17 18.29 -45.31 -63.77
N ALA A 18 18.16 -46.66 -63.92
CA ALA A 18 17.65 -47.56 -62.88
C ALA A 18 18.63 -47.64 -61.68
N GLY A 19 19.92 -47.71 -61.93
CA GLY A 19 20.95 -47.72 -60.90
C GLY A 19 21.01 -46.38 -60.14
N GLY A 20 20.91 -45.24 -60.82
CA GLY A 20 20.81 -43.90 -60.23
C GLY A 20 19.55 -43.71 -59.37
N HIS A 21 18.42 -44.28 -59.85
CA HIS A 21 17.14 -44.19 -59.07
C HIS A 21 17.19 -45.05 -57.80
N LEU A 22 17.82 -46.23 -57.85
CA LEU A 22 17.98 -47.09 -56.64
C LEU A 22 18.97 -46.46 -55.63
N ALA A 23 20.09 -45.90 -56.11
CA ALA A 23 21.02 -45.18 -55.24
C ALA A 23 20.42 -43.91 -54.61
N TRP A 24 19.54 -43.18 -55.37
CA TRP A 24 18.84 -42.05 -54.86
C TRP A 24 17.78 -42.41 -53.77
N GLN A 25 17.10 -43.57 -53.96
CA GLN A 25 16.16 -44.05 -52.96
C GLN A 25 16.85 -44.49 -51.68
N GLU A 26 18.04 -45.12 -51.75
CA GLU A 26 18.82 -45.50 -50.56
C GLU A 26 19.33 -44.25 -49.82
N LEU A 27 19.87 -43.27 -50.54
CA LEU A 27 20.31 -42.00 -49.93
C LEU A 27 19.18 -41.21 -49.28
N LEU A 28 17.97 -41.21 -49.87
CA LEU A 28 16.78 -40.57 -49.28
C LEU A 28 16.21 -41.35 -48.08
N SER A 29 16.33 -42.69 -48.08
CA SER A 29 15.85 -43.50 -46.97
C SER A 29 16.76 -43.40 -45.75
N GLU A 30 18.08 -43.30 -45.91
CA GLU A 30 19.00 -43.07 -44.81
C GLU A 30 18.83 -41.68 -44.18
N ALA A 31 18.69 -40.62 -44.99
CA ALA A 31 18.44 -39.26 -44.52
C ALA A 31 17.09 -39.12 -43.77
N THR A 32 16.09 -39.88 -44.19
CA THR A 32 14.76 -39.87 -43.55
C THR A 32 14.75 -40.64 -42.22
N THR A 33 15.53 -41.73 -42.14
CA THR A 33 15.62 -42.57 -40.94
C THR A 33 16.46 -41.93 -39.85
N GLU A 34 17.50 -41.19 -40.22
CA GLU A 34 18.33 -40.46 -39.24
C GLU A 34 17.61 -39.22 -38.65
N ASN A 35 16.82 -38.54 -39.48
CA ASN A 35 15.97 -37.44 -39.01
C ASN A 35 14.77 -37.91 -38.17
N ALA A 36 14.22 -39.09 -38.46
CA ALA A 36 13.17 -39.71 -37.66
C ALA A 36 13.70 -40.17 -36.29
N LYS A 37 14.94 -40.70 -36.21
CA LYS A 37 15.57 -41.10 -34.95
C LYS A 37 15.94 -39.93 -34.06
N ARG A 38 16.31 -38.76 -34.63
CA ARG A 38 16.55 -37.55 -33.85
C ARG A 38 15.25 -36.91 -33.32
N ARG A 39 14.11 -37.11 -33.97
CA ARG A 39 12.79 -36.61 -33.51
C ARG A 39 12.10 -37.54 -32.50
N SER A 40 12.50 -38.77 -32.33
CA SER A 40 11.83 -39.74 -31.43
C SER A 40 12.41 -39.84 -30.03
N GLY A 41 13.40 -39.02 -29.66
CA GLY A 41 14.09 -39.08 -28.38
C GLY A 41 13.61 -38.09 -27.31
N GLY A 42 12.64 -37.21 -27.60
CA GLY A 42 12.18 -36.23 -26.63
C GLY A 42 10.67 -36.25 -26.47
N GLY A 43 10.18 -36.57 -25.30
CA GLY A 43 8.77 -36.41 -24.93
C GLY A 43 8.24 -34.98 -25.16
N PRO A 44 6.97 -34.71 -24.92
CA PRO A 44 6.38 -33.40 -25.07
C PRO A 44 7.17 -32.34 -24.28
N ALA A 45 7.31 -31.15 -24.88
CA ALA A 45 7.93 -30.01 -24.20
C ALA A 45 6.98 -29.50 -23.11
N VAL A 46 7.50 -29.36 -21.91
CA VAL A 46 6.78 -28.87 -20.74
C VAL A 46 7.56 -27.79 -20.01
N GLU A 47 6.88 -26.80 -19.48
CA GLU A 47 7.46 -25.84 -18.54
C GLU A 47 7.25 -26.34 -17.12
N THR A 48 8.20 -26.05 -16.24
CA THR A 48 8.16 -26.53 -14.85
C THR A 48 8.48 -25.42 -13.88
N ALA A 49 7.90 -25.49 -12.68
CA ALA A 49 8.28 -24.69 -11.54
C ALA A 49 8.70 -25.61 -10.39
N ALA A 50 9.64 -25.19 -9.57
CA ALA A 50 10.01 -25.91 -8.38
C ALA A 50 9.01 -25.63 -7.25
N ALA A 51 8.67 -26.66 -6.48
CA ALA A 51 7.98 -26.49 -5.22
C ALA A 51 8.92 -25.78 -4.23
N GLN A 52 8.47 -24.67 -3.67
CA GLN A 52 9.29 -23.85 -2.77
C GLN A 52 8.46 -23.33 -1.61
N PHE A 53 9.12 -23.09 -0.49
CA PHE A 53 8.49 -22.43 0.61
C PHE A 53 8.25 -20.95 0.27
N ALA A 54 7.03 -20.50 0.52
CA ALA A 54 6.63 -19.11 0.36
C ALA A 54 5.66 -18.72 1.48
N ASP A 55 5.59 -17.43 1.76
CA ASP A 55 4.64 -16.93 2.75
C ASP A 55 3.22 -16.95 2.15
N ILE A 56 2.33 -17.66 2.82
CA ILE A 56 0.90 -17.71 2.51
C ILE A 56 0.16 -16.85 3.51
N GLU A 57 -0.57 -15.88 2.98
CA GLU A 57 -1.37 -14.97 3.77
C GLU A 57 -2.84 -15.32 3.70
N THR A 58 -3.48 -15.41 4.87
CA THR A 58 -4.93 -15.41 4.96
C THR A 58 -5.39 -13.96 5.04
N VAL A 59 -6.05 -13.48 4.01
CA VAL A 59 -6.55 -12.12 3.95
C VAL A 59 -8.06 -12.07 4.02
N VAL A 60 -8.59 -10.95 4.51
CA VAL A 60 -10.00 -10.60 4.43
C VAL A 60 -10.12 -9.20 3.82
N GLU A 61 -11.07 -9.06 2.92
CA GLU A 61 -11.41 -7.76 2.33
C GLU A 61 -12.47 -7.07 3.17
N ALA A 62 -12.31 -5.78 3.33
CA ALA A 62 -13.24 -4.90 4.02
C ALA A 62 -13.31 -3.54 3.32
N VAL A 63 -14.28 -2.75 3.69
CA VAL A 63 -14.39 -1.36 3.28
C VAL A 63 -14.40 -0.47 4.51
N GLY A 64 -13.80 0.68 4.40
CA GLY A 64 -13.70 1.60 5.51
C GLY A 64 -13.72 3.07 5.06
N THR A 65 -13.76 3.94 6.04
CA THR A 65 -13.75 5.39 5.83
C THR A 65 -12.61 6.00 6.64
N THR A 66 -11.86 6.87 6.00
CA THR A 66 -10.76 7.59 6.64
C THR A 66 -11.28 8.61 7.64
N ARG A 67 -10.52 8.82 8.69
CA ARG A 67 -10.78 9.78 9.75
C ARG A 67 -9.48 10.44 10.18
N ALA A 68 -9.53 11.73 10.50
CA ALA A 68 -8.42 12.41 11.15
C ALA A 68 -8.20 11.86 12.57
N VAL A 69 -6.95 11.78 13.03
CA VAL A 69 -6.63 11.38 14.42
C VAL A 69 -7.24 12.37 15.40
N ARG A 70 -7.19 13.66 15.06
CA ARG A 70 -7.85 14.73 15.79
C ARG A 70 -8.59 15.61 14.80
N ALA A 71 -9.85 15.86 15.08
CA ALA A 71 -10.68 16.79 14.32
C ALA A 71 -11.43 17.69 15.30
N VAL A 72 -11.44 18.97 15.04
CA VAL A 72 -12.15 19.94 15.88
C VAL A 72 -12.73 21.06 15.03
N GLU A 73 -13.90 21.53 15.43
CA GLU A 73 -14.44 22.81 14.97
C GLU A 73 -13.82 23.91 15.83
N VAL A 74 -13.08 24.80 15.21
CA VAL A 74 -12.43 25.91 15.89
C VAL A 74 -13.47 26.99 16.13
N THR A 75 -13.70 27.29 17.40
CA THR A 75 -14.68 28.29 17.85
C THR A 75 -13.98 29.40 18.68
N PRO A 76 -14.46 30.65 18.71
CA PRO A 76 -13.90 31.68 19.54
C PRO A 76 -14.27 31.46 21.02
N SER A 77 -13.36 31.85 21.92
CA SER A 77 -13.60 31.88 23.38
C SER A 77 -14.35 33.11 23.85
N ALA A 78 -14.35 34.18 23.04
CA ALA A 78 -15.01 35.46 23.35
C ALA A 78 -15.74 36.01 22.13
N SER A 79 -16.80 36.80 22.37
CA SER A 79 -17.48 37.48 21.27
C SER A 79 -16.68 38.72 20.80
N GLY A 80 -16.83 39.06 19.52
CA GLY A 80 -16.20 40.24 18.95
C GLY A 80 -16.43 40.36 17.45
N ARG A 81 -16.01 41.48 16.88
CA ARG A 81 -15.96 41.68 15.43
C ARG A 81 -14.65 41.08 14.90
N ILE A 82 -14.68 40.37 13.80
CA ILE A 82 -13.47 39.88 13.14
C ILE A 82 -12.72 41.05 12.53
N ARG A 83 -11.49 41.26 13.00
CA ARG A 83 -10.55 42.23 12.46
C ARG A 83 -9.78 41.67 11.30
N GLU A 84 -9.33 40.42 11.42
CA GLU A 84 -8.46 39.78 10.45
C GLU A 84 -8.62 38.25 10.49
N ILE A 85 -8.59 37.59 9.31
CA ILE A 85 -8.45 36.16 9.15
C ILE A 85 -7.05 35.91 8.57
N THR A 86 -6.24 35.10 9.24
CA THR A 86 -4.80 34.95 8.96
C THR A 86 -4.43 33.61 8.35
N PHE A 87 -5.39 32.81 7.93
CA PHE A 87 -5.18 31.48 7.28
C PHE A 87 -5.88 31.43 5.94
N GLU A 88 -5.41 30.49 5.10
CA GLU A 88 -6.06 30.08 3.85
C GLU A 88 -6.61 28.65 3.97
N ALA A 89 -7.69 28.36 3.27
CA ALA A 89 -8.26 27.01 3.25
C ALA A 89 -7.26 25.98 2.71
N GLY A 90 -7.11 24.85 3.41
CA GLY A 90 -6.14 23.82 3.10
C GLY A 90 -4.72 24.12 3.60
N GLN A 91 -4.49 25.26 4.25
CA GLN A 91 -3.19 25.61 4.80
C GLN A 91 -2.86 24.70 6.00
N ARG A 92 -1.61 24.27 6.08
CA ARG A 92 -1.06 23.62 7.27
C ARG A 92 -0.68 24.68 8.31
N VAL A 93 -1.12 24.47 9.55
CA VAL A 93 -0.83 25.33 10.68
C VAL A 93 -0.18 24.56 11.81
N GLU A 94 0.64 25.25 12.60
CA GLU A 94 1.26 24.69 13.81
C GLU A 94 0.39 24.99 15.04
N ASP A 95 0.67 24.29 16.15
CA ASP A 95 0.03 24.56 17.43
C ASP A 95 0.22 26.01 17.87
N GLY A 96 -0.85 26.65 18.33
CA GLY A 96 -0.86 28.05 18.71
C GLY A 96 -0.85 29.08 17.56
N ALA A 97 -0.84 28.62 16.29
CA ALA A 97 -0.93 29.51 15.13
C ALA A 97 -2.20 30.35 15.21
N VAL A 98 -2.07 31.66 14.97
CA VAL A 98 -3.22 32.56 14.97
C VAL A 98 -4.06 32.31 13.72
N LEU A 99 -5.36 32.07 13.90
CA LEU A 99 -6.31 31.85 12.81
C LEU A 99 -7.19 33.10 12.59
N VAL A 100 -7.70 33.69 13.67
CA VAL A 100 -8.55 34.88 13.60
C VAL A 100 -8.19 35.83 14.72
N ARG A 101 -8.17 37.10 14.39
CA ARG A 101 -8.07 38.20 15.36
C ARG A 101 -9.39 38.95 15.45
N LEU A 102 -9.92 39.04 16.63
CA LEU A 102 -11.07 39.91 16.93
C LEU A 102 -10.59 41.34 17.25
N ASP A 103 -11.51 42.29 17.20
CA ASP A 103 -11.27 43.64 17.69
C ASP A 103 -10.97 43.58 19.18
N ASP A 104 -9.83 44.10 19.59
CA ASP A 104 -9.23 43.97 20.91
C ASP A 104 -8.83 45.33 21.54
N GLU A 105 -9.28 46.46 20.95
CA GLU A 105 -8.86 47.79 21.41
C GLU A 105 -9.25 48.05 22.87
N ILE A 106 -10.47 47.64 23.27
CA ILE A 106 -10.95 47.79 24.65
C ILE A 106 -10.12 46.96 25.61
N GLU A 107 -9.89 45.66 25.26
CA GLU A 107 -9.15 44.71 26.11
C GLU A 107 -7.68 45.11 26.27
N ARG A 108 -7.09 45.72 25.25
CA ARG A 108 -5.73 46.29 25.35
C ARG A 108 -5.69 47.48 26.32
N ALA A 109 -6.69 48.37 26.27
CA ALA A 109 -6.78 49.51 27.20
C ALA A 109 -7.01 49.02 28.64
N ASP A 110 -7.92 48.05 28.85
CA ASP A 110 -8.19 47.41 30.14
C ASP A 110 -6.94 46.77 30.74
N LEU A 111 -6.16 46.06 29.90
CA LEU A 111 -4.92 45.46 30.35
C LEU A 111 -3.88 46.51 30.75
N ALA A 112 -3.71 47.55 29.96
CA ALA A 112 -2.78 48.63 30.28
C ALA A 112 -3.14 49.35 31.61
N GLU A 113 -4.44 49.60 31.87
CA GLU A 113 -4.91 50.12 33.14
C GLU A 113 -4.59 49.18 34.32
N ALA A 114 -4.93 47.88 34.18
CA ALA A 114 -4.68 46.86 35.20
C ALA A 114 -3.17 46.66 35.49
N GLU A 115 -2.32 46.77 34.47
CA GLU A 115 -0.87 46.75 34.63
C GLU A 115 -0.34 47.95 35.42
N ALA A 116 -0.85 49.16 35.15
CA ALA A 116 -0.49 50.37 35.89
C ALA A 116 -0.88 50.25 37.38
N GLN A 117 -2.10 49.76 37.65
CA GLN A 117 -2.59 49.50 39.03
C GLN A 117 -1.76 48.46 39.76
N PHE A 118 -1.39 47.37 39.07
CA PHE A 118 -0.53 46.33 39.64
C PHE A 118 0.88 46.85 39.96
N LEU A 119 1.46 47.67 39.06
CA LEU A 119 2.77 48.30 39.27
C LEU A 119 2.77 49.25 40.47
N GLU A 120 1.70 50.05 40.63
CA GLU A 120 1.52 50.94 41.79
C GLU A 120 1.44 50.14 43.09
N ALA A 121 0.56 49.12 43.14
CA ALA A 121 0.38 48.27 44.31
C ALA A 121 1.68 47.52 44.69
N ARG A 122 2.42 47.04 43.71
CA ARG A 122 3.73 46.39 43.91
C ARG A 122 4.75 47.37 44.53
N ARG A 123 4.82 48.61 44.02
CA ARG A 123 5.70 49.65 44.58
C ARG A 123 5.27 50.03 45.99
N ALA A 124 3.97 50.12 46.29
CA ALA A 124 3.45 50.37 47.60
C ALA A 124 3.84 49.28 48.62
N LEU A 125 3.71 48.00 48.23
CA LEU A 125 4.15 46.85 49.03
C LEU A 125 5.67 46.94 49.33
N GLN A 126 6.47 47.21 48.32
CA GLN A 126 7.94 47.34 48.49
C GLN A 126 8.29 48.46 49.48
N ARG A 127 7.63 49.63 49.41
CA ARG A 127 7.80 50.71 50.35
C ARG A 127 7.39 50.31 51.80
N ALA A 128 6.22 49.66 51.93
CA ALA A 128 5.75 49.20 53.22
C ALA A 128 6.72 48.17 53.88
N GLN A 129 7.24 47.26 53.07
CA GLN A 129 8.23 46.28 53.51
C GLN A 129 9.57 46.94 53.95
N ALA A 130 10.04 47.93 53.19
CA ALA A 130 11.24 48.69 53.52
C ALA A 130 11.07 49.48 54.84
N LEU A 131 9.93 50.18 54.99
CA LEU A 131 9.60 50.89 56.23
C LEU A 131 9.41 49.97 57.44
N LYS A 132 8.93 48.74 57.23
CA LYS A 132 8.84 47.73 58.29
C LYS A 132 10.21 47.31 58.80
N LYS A 133 11.19 47.15 57.91
CA LYS A 133 12.58 46.81 58.30
C LYS A 133 13.21 47.90 59.17
N SER A 134 12.85 49.14 58.99
CA SER A 134 13.27 50.26 59.81
C SER A 134 12.34 50.56 60.99
N SER A 135 11.36 49.67 61.29
CA SER A 135 10.35 49.83 62.35
C SER A 135 9.47 51.07 62.19
N ALA A 136 9.39 51.65 60.98
CA ALA A 136 8.66 52.89 60.71
C ALA A 136 7.19 52.66 60.25
N THR A 137 6.73 51.35 60.23
CA THR A 137 5.34 51.03 59.92
C THR A 137 4.88 49.75 60.67
N SER A 138 3.55 49.55 60.78
CA SER A 138 2.97 48.38 61.46
C SER A 138 2.94 47.14 60.56
N GLN A 139 2.89 45.97 61.19
CA GLN A 139 2.71 44.71 60.46
C GLN A 139 1.40 44.69 59.68
N ALA A 140 0.30 45.20 60.23
CA ALA A 140 -0.99 45.34 59.61
C ALA A 140 -0.95 46.18 58.29
N ALA A 141 -0.09 47.23 58.25
CA ALA A 141 0.08 48.02 57.04
C ALA A 141 0.76 47.21 55.89
N VAL A 142 1.73 46.39 56.23
CA VAL A 142 2.35 45.49 55.26
C VAL A 142 1.35 44.41 54.76
N GLU A 143 0.59 43.79 55.67
CA GLU A 143 -0.45 42.82 55.31
C GLU A 143 -1.51 43.44 54.41
N LYS A 144 -1.96 44.64 54.69
CA LYS A 144 -2.90 45.39 53.79
C LYS A 144 -2.28 45.61 52.40
N ALA A 145 -1.00 46.01 52.35
CA ALA A 145 -0.32 46.19 51.07
C ALA A 145 -0.15 44.88 50.27
N VAL A 146 0.06 43.75 50.94
CA VAL A 146 0.08 42.41 50.32
C VAL A 146 -1.26 42.06 49.69
N VAL A 147 -2.38 42.32 50.43
CA VAL A 147 -3.74 42.04 49.90
C VAL A 147 -4.05 42.90 48.67
N VAL A 148 -3.70 44.23 48.73
CA VAL A 148 -3.90 45.16 47.61
C VAL A 148 -3.12 44.71 46.36
N GLN A 149 -1.86 44.32 46.57
CA GLN A 149 -1.01 43.85 45.44
C GLN A 149 -1.56 42.54 44.84
N ALA A 150 -1.99 41.56 45.67
CA ALA A 150 -2.57 40.32 45.20
C ALA A 150 -3.88 40.56 44.40
N THR A 151 -4.73 41.50 44.86
CA THR A 151 -5.96 41.87 44.17
C THR A 151 -5.64 42.51 42.80
N ALA A 152 -4.69 43.47 42.76
CA ALA A 152 -4.27 44.12 41.51
C ALA A 152 -3.64 43.09 40.52
N GLN A 153 -2.87 42.16 41.03
CA GLN A 153 -2.34 41.05 40.21
C GLN A 153 -3.46 40.20 39.59
N ALA A 154 -4.44 39.81 40.38
CA ALA A 154 -5.58 39.02 39.89
C ALA A 154 -6.39 39.76 38.81
N ASN A 155 -6.54 41.10 38.96
CA ASN A 155 -7.21 41.92 37.97
C ASN A 155 -6.41 42.00 36.66
N ARG A 156 -5.08 42.25 36.73
CA ARG A 156 -4.20 42.20 35.55
C ARG A 156 -4.27 40.84 34.83
N ASP A 157 -4.19 39.73 35.56
CA ASP A 157 -4.22 38.41 34.98
C ASP A 157 -5.58 38.11 34.30
N ARG A 158 -6.67 38.66 34.84
CA ARG A 158 -8.01 38.59 34.25
C ARG A 158 -8.08 39.39 32.94
N ALA A 159 -7.56 40.64 32.95
CA ALA A 159 -7.51 41.48 31.73
C ALA A 159 -6.64 40.84 30.63
N ALA A 160 -5.49 40.27 31.01
CA ALA A 160 -4.61 39.57 30.09
C ALA A 160 -5.28 38.32 29.47
N ARG A 161 -6.11 37.59 30.24
CA ARG A 161 -6.91 36.46 29.68
C ARG A 161 -7.94 36.98 28.68
N ARG A 162 -8.72 38.01 29.02
CA ARG A 162 -9.72 38.60 28.11
C ARG A 162 -9.09 39.06 26.79
N LEU A 163 -7.89 39.66 26.84
CA LEU A 163 -7.17 40.03 25.62
C LEU A 163 -6.73 38.79 24.81
N ARG A 164 -6.21 37.75 25.45
CA ARG A 164 -5.87 36.51 24.75
C ARG A 164 -7.07 35.85 24.09
N ASP A 165 -8.24 35.87 24.75
CA ASP A 165 -9.48 35.27 24.25
C ASP A 165 -10.00 36.01 22.98
N LYS A 166 -9.47 37.20 22.64
CA LYS A 166 -9.72 37.88 21.35
C LYS A 166 -8.90 37.35 20.20
N THR A 167 -8.02 36.38 20.45
CA THR A 167 -7.23 35.72 19.41
C THR A 167 -7.62 34.27 19.36
N VAL A 168 -8.16 33.82 18.23
CA VAL A 168 -8.48 32.41 17.98
C VAL A 168 -7.25 31.74 17.43
N THR A 169 -6.76 30.69 18.10
CA THR A 169 -5.55 29.97 17.72
C THR A 169 -5.85 28.51 17.45
N ALA A 170 -4.98 27.83 16.66
CA ALA A 170 -5.03 26.42 16.44
C ALA A 170 -4.67 25.66 17.74
N PRO A 171 -5.50 24.72 18.23
CA PRO A 171 -5.23 23.95 19.45
C PRO A 171 -4.24 22.79 19.27
N PHE A 172 -3.86 22.46 18.03
CA PHE A 172 -2.86 21.46 17.65
C PHE A 172 -2.44 21.69 16.19
N PRO A 173 -1.32 21.13 15.73
CA PRO A 173 -0.91 21.23 14.34
C PRO A 173 -1.84 20.41 13.43
N GLY A 174 -2.18 20.97 12.26
CA GLY A 174 -3.11 20.30 11.34
C GLY A 174 -3.37 21.12 10.08
N ILE A 175 -4.37 20.70 9.32
CA ILE A 175 -4.85 21.39 8.12
C ILE A 175 -6.16 22.08 8.44
N VAL A 176 -6.25 23.39 8.16
CA VAL A 176 -7.47 24.17 8.33
C VAL A 176 -8.40 23.99 7.13
N GLY A 177 -9.71 23.91 7.42
CA GLY A 177 -10.76 23.88 6.41
C GLY A 177 -11.06 25.26 5.82
N PHE A 178 -12.22 25.40 5.19
CA PHE A 178 -12.70 26.70 4.72
C PHE A 178 -13.01 27.62 5.89
N ALA A 179 -12.76 28.93 5.70
CA ALA A 179 -13.28 29.92 6.60
C ALA A 179 -14.82 29.96 6.47
N LEU A 180 -15.53 29.77 7.57
CA LEU A 180 -17.00 29.84 7.65
C LEU A 180 -17.50 31.20 8.07
N VAL A 181 -16.60 32.12 8.28
CA VAL A 181 -16.83 33.52 8.74
C VAL A 181 -16.10 34.49 7.84
N GLU A 182 -16.54 35.75 7.85
CA GLU A 182 -15.97 36.82 7.03
C GLU A 182 -15.37 37.95 7.89
N GLN A 183 -14.37 38.63 7.35
CA GLN A 183 -13.79 39.80 7.98
C GLN A 183 -14.87 40.90 8.16
N GLY A 184 -14.91 41.49 9.35
CA GLY A 184 -15.92 42.49 9.72
C GLY A 184 -17.20 41.90 10.31
N ALA A 185 -17.43 40.59 10.21
CA ALA A 185 -18.55 39.91 10.85
C ALA A 185 -18.38 39.94 12.38
N ARG A 186 -19.51 39.84 13.10
CA ARG A 186 -19.52 39.63 14.54
C ARG A 186 -19.72 38.14 14.82
N ILE A 187 -18.90 37.58 15.68
CA ILE A 187 -18.98 36.16 16.11
C ILE A 187 -19.11 36.08 17.63
N GLU A 188 -19.68 34.95 18.08
CA GLU A 188 -19.93 34.63 19.49
C GLU A 188 -19.33 33.24 19.85
N PRO A 189 -19.10 32.96 21.15
CA PRO A 189 -18.69 31.61 21.57
C PRO A 189 -19.68 30.57 21.11
N GLY A 190 -19.17 29.55 20.35
CA GLY A 190 -19.99 28.49 19.73
C GLY A 190 -20.14 28.62 18.22
N ASP A 191 -19.84 29.79 17.65
CA ASP A 191 -19.79 29.92 16.17
C ASP A 191 -18.56 29.22 15.63
N THR A 192 -18.74 28.37 14.62
CA THR A 192 -17.61 27.71 13.97
C THR A 192 -16.90 28.66 13.02
N VAL A 193 -15.61 28.87 13.26
CA VAL A 193 -14.74 29.71 12.42
C VAL A 193 -14.19 28.88 11.24
N THR A 194 -13.71 27.71 11.52
CA THR A 194 -13.16 26.74 10.56
C THR A 194 -13.08 25.36 11.21
N THR A 195 -12.78 24.34 10.43
CA THR A 195 -12.39 23.01 10.93
C THR A 195 -10.87 22.90 10.97
N LEU A 196 -10.35 22.09 11.87
CA LEU A 196 -8.93 21.76 11.96
C LEU A 196 -8.77 20.25 12.11
N ASP A 197 -8.08 19.63 11.16
CA ASP A 197 -7.86 18.20 11.06
C ASP A 197 -6.37 17.86 11.13
N ASP A 198 -6.01 16.98 12.06
CA ASP A 198 -4.68 16.36 12.09
C ASP A 198 -4.68 15.13 11.17
N LEU A 199 -4.14 15.33 9.98
CA LEU A 199 -4.05 14.31 8.93
C LEU A 199 -2.64 13.76 8.75
N SER A 200 -1.72 14.01 9.68
CA SER A 200 -0.34 13.47 9.64
C SER A 200 -0.33 11.93 9.62
N THR A 201 -1.30 11.36 10.28
CA THR A 201 -1.67 9.94 10.27
C THR A 201 -3.19 9.87 10.12
N VAL A 202 -3.69 8.89 9.40
CA VAL A 202 -5.12 8.73 9.16
C VAL A 202 -5.59 7.43 9.80
N GLU A 203 -6.65 7.53 10.57
CA GLU A 203 -7.40 6.37 11.06
C GLU A 203 -8.38 5.90 9.98
N ILE A 204 -8.56 4.59 9.83
CA ILE A 204 -9.58 4.02 8.94
C ILE A 204 -10.50 3.16 9.78
N ASP A 205 -11.76 3.59 9.90
CA ASP A 205 -12.80 2.83 10.55
C ASP A 205 -13.44 1.87 9.54
N PHE A 206 -13.47 0.57 9.88
CA PHE A 206 -14.02 -0.48 9.03
C PHE A 206 -14.76 -1.53 9.87
N SER A 207 -15.59 -2.35 9.21
CA SER A 207 -16.35 -3.40 9.88
C SER A 207 -16.01 -4.77 9.34
N LEU A 208 -15.96 -5.76 10.22
CA LEU A 208 -15.70 -7.16 9.89
C LEU A 208 -16.81 -8.06 10.47
N PRO A 209 -17.16 -9.19 9.81
CA PRO A 209 -18.09 -10.17 10.30
C PRO A 209 -17.67 -10.80 11.64
N GLU A 210 -18.64 -11.14 12.50
CA GLU A 210 -18.42 -11.66 13.86
C GLU A 210 -17.56 -12.94 13.91
N ASN A 211 -17.61 -13.79 12.87
CA ASN A 211 -16.82 -15.03 12.79
C ASN A 211 -15.30 -14.78 12.70
N LEU A 212 -14.88 -13.54 12.43
CA LEU A 212 -13.47 -13.16 12.38
C LEU A 212 -12.97 -12.56 13.70
N TYR A 213 -13.87 -12.33 14.69
CA TYR A 213 -13.52 -11.62 15.92
C TYR A 213 -12.35 -12.26 16.68
N GLY A 214 -12.30 -13.60 16.75
CA GLY A 214 -11.19 -14.32 17.41
C GLY A 214 -9.88 -14.39 16.62
N ARG A 215 -9.89 -13.97 15.35
CA ARG A 215 -8.72 -14.05 14.45
C ARG A 215 -8.03 -12.71 14.21
N ILE A 216 -8.71 -11.62 14.47
CA ILE A 216 -8.13 -10.28 14.35
C ILE A 216 -7.62 -9.80 15.70
N THR A 217 -6.43 -9.22 15.68
CA THR A 217 -5.79 -8.62 16.86
C THR A 217 -5.16 -7.28 16.49
N PRO A 218 -4.93 -6.37 17.43
CA PRO A 218 -4.11 -5.21 17.17
C PRO A 218 -2.73 -5.59 16.61
N GLY A 219 -2.21 -4.78 15.68
CA GLY A 219 -0.93 -5.01 15.02
C GLY A 219 -1.00 -5.82 13.72
N LYS A 220 -2.17 -6.33 13.30
CA LYS A 220 -2.30 -6.99 12.00
C LYS A 220 -2.12 -6.00 10.85
N THR A 221 -1.41 -6.41 9.81
CA THR A 221 -1.16 -5.59 8.63
C THR A 221 -2.46 -5.32 7.87
N VAL A 222 -2.62 -4.07 7.46
CA VAL A 222 -3.74 -3.60 6.63
C VAL A 222 -3.16 -2.89 5.42
N ILE A 223 -3.59 -3.31 4.25
CA ILE A 223 -3.28 -2.65 2.98
C ILE A 223 -4.55 -1.94 2.52
N ALA A 224 -4.49 -0.63 2.41
CA ALA A 224 -5.61 0.21 2.01
C ALA A 224 -5.39 0.76 0.59
N THR A 225 -6.43 0.74 -0.22
CA THR A 225 -6.44 1.34 -1.57
C THR A 225 -7.66 2.23 -1.73
N ALA A 226 -7.53 3.29 -2.53
CA ALA A 226 -8.63 4.20 -2.83
C ALA A 226 -8.78 4.38 -4.33
N THR A 227 -10.01 4.46 -4.81
CA THR A 227 -10.30 4.70 -6.24
C THR A 227 -9.74 6.03 -6.73
N ALA A 228 -9.63 7.02 -5.82
CA ALA A 228 -9.03 8.32 -6.13
C ALA A 228 -7.52 8.25 -6.44
N PHE A 229 -6.83 7.18 -6.03
CA PHE A 229 -5.39 7.00 -6.22
C PHE A 229 -5.09 5.64 -6.89
N PRO A 230 -5.35 5.50 -8.21
CA PRO A 230 -5.16 4.24 -8.92
C PRO A 230 -3.70 3.77 -8.84
N GLY A 231 -3.49 2.50 -8.50
CA GLY A 231 -2.16 1.88 -8.40
C GLY A 231 -1.35 2.29 -7.17
N ARG A 232 -1.91 3.07 -6.26
CA ARG A 232 -1.27 3.43 -4.99
C ARG A 232 -1.90 2.65 -3.84
N SER A 233 -1.07 2.05 -3.00
CA SER A 233 -1.47 1.37 -1.79
C SER A 233 -0.89 2.09 -0.57
N PHE A 234 -1.64 2.07 0.52
CA PHE A 234 -1.28 2.66 1.79
C PHE A 234 -1.22 1.54 2.82
N SER A 235 -0.04 1.31 3.39
CA SER A 235 0.15 0.27 4.39
C SER A 235 -0.03 0.84 5.80
N GLY A 236 -0.70 0.06 6.64
CA GLY A 236 -0.94 0.40 8.03
C GLY A 236 -1.12 -0.84 8.89
N THR A 237 -1.56 -0.64 10.10
CA THR A 237 -1.84 -1.72 11.05
C THR A 237 -3.16 -1.51 11.77
N THR A 238 -3.80 -2.60 12.16
CA THR A 238 -4.95 -2.52 13.07
C THR A 238 -4.50 -1.99 14.42
N GLU A 239 -5.18 -0.98 14.93
CA GLU A 239 -4.87 -0.36 16.23
C GLU A 239 -5.85 -0.83 17.31
N ARG A 240 -7.15 -0.74 17.00
CA ARG A 240 -8.23 -1.02 17.96
C ARG A 240 -9.31 -1.88 17.35
N ILE A 241 -9.92 -2.69 18.19
CA ILE A 241 -11.05 -3.54 17.84
C ILE A 241 -12.14 -3.25 18.88
N ASP A 242 -13.35 -2.95 18.42
CA ASP A 242 -14.47 -2.72 19.30
C ASP A 242 -14.87 -4.04 20.01
N SER A 243 -15.16 -3.95 21.29
CA SER A 243 -15.62 -5.09 22.09
C SER A 243 -17.10 -5.43 21.83
N ARG A 244 -17.81 -4.62 21.06
CA ARG A 244 -19.23 -4.80 20.75
C ARG A 244 -19.43 -5.30 19.34
N ILE A 245 -20.32 -6.30 19.22
CA ILE A 245 -20.83 -6.79 17.95
C ILE A 245 -22.21 -6.18 17.77
N ASP A 246 -22.45 -5.58 16.63
CA ASP A 246 -23.78 -5.07 16.26
C ASP A 246 -24.71 -6.27 15.98
N PRO A 247 -25.83 -6.42 16.72
CA PRO A 247 -26.72 -7.59 16.60
C PRO A 247 -27.52 -7.63 15.29
N VAL A 248 -27.61 -6.50 14.57
CA VAL A 248 -28.39 -6.41 13.34
C VAL A 248 -27.49 -6.80 12.14
N SER A 249 -26.30 -6.18 12.04
CA SER A 249 -25.36 -6.45 10.95
C SER A 249 -24.47 -7.68 11.20
N ARG A 250 -24.43 -8.20 12.44
CA ARG A 250 -23.53 -9.27 12.86
C ARG A 250 -22.06 -8.95 12.53
N ALA A 251 -21.69 -7.69 12.73
CA ALA A 251 -20.35 -7.17 12.47
C ALA A 251 -19.81 -6.43 13.69
N PHE A 252 -18.48 -6.39 13.81
CA PHE A 252 -17.78 -5.55 14.78
C PHE A 252 -16.95 -4.51 14.06
N ARG A 253 -16.66 -3.41 14.73
CA ARG A 253 -15.83 -2.33 14.20
C ARG A 253 -14.37 -2.57 14.55
N ALA A 254 -13.50 -2.25 13.62
CA ALA A 254 -12.08 -2.20 13.83
C ALA A 254 -11.52 -0.89 13.25
N ARG A 255 -10.40 -0.48 13.76
CA ARG A 255 -9.69 0.73 13.35
C ARG A 255 -8.27 0.38 12.96
N ALA A 256 -7.87 0.80 11.78
CA ALA A 256 -6.49 0.76 11.32
C ALA A 256 -5.90 2.16 11.32
N VAL A 257 -4.58 2.24 11.47
CA VAL A 257 -3.80 3.48 11.39
C VAL A 257 -2.86 3.38 10.21
N VAL A 258 -2.87 4.42 9.39
CA VAL A 258 -2.07 4.53 8.16
C VAL A 258 -1.29 5.84 8.19
N ALA A 259 0.01 5.79 7.93
CA ALA A 259 0.82 6.99 7.79
C ALA A 259 0.43 7.78 6.54
N ASN A 260 0.32 9.11 6.67
CA ASN A 260 -0.07 10.01 5.59
C ASN A 260 0.89 11.23 5.49
N PRO A 261 2.19 10.98 5.23
CA PRO A 261 3.22 12.02 5.31
C PRO A 261 3.06 13.13 4.28
N ASP A 262 2.40 12.86 3.17
CA ASP A 262 2.11 13.81 2.10
C ASP A 262 0.70 14.43 2.18
N TYR A 263 -0.05 14.11 3.25
CA TYR A 263 -1.41 14.60 3.48
C TYR A 263 -2.39 14.33 2.33
N SER A 264 -2.11 13.29 1.51
CA SER A 264 -2.94 12.95 0.36
C SER A 264 -4.29 12.33 0.73
N LEU A 265 -4.39 11.70 1.90
CA LEU A 265 -5.63 11.11 2.39
C LEU A 265 -6.41 12.13 3.25
N PRO A 266 -7.51 12.70 2.77
CA PRO A 266 -8.41 13.52 3.58
C PRO A 266 -9.27 12.65 4.49
N ALA A 267 -9.88 13.23 5.52
CA ALA A 267 -10.93 12.60 6.29
C ALA A 267 -12.19 12.39 5.43
N GLY A 268 -12.94 11.30 5.68
CA GLY A 268 -14.17 10.96 4.97
C GLY A 268 -13.97 10.20 3.65
N MET A 269 -12.72 9.86 3.26
CA MET A 269 -12.47 9.11 2.04
C MET A 269 -12.83 7.64 2.21
N PHE A 270 -13.47 7.08 1.19
CA PHE A 270 -13.76 5.64 1.12
C PHE A 270 -12.51 4.85 0.71
N MET A 271 -12.23 3.77 1.43
CA MET A 271 -11.07 2.92 1.22
C MET A 271 -11.48 1.44 1.10
N HIS A 272 -10.85 0.73 0.18
CA HIS A 272 -10.85 -0.72 0.16
C HIS A 272 -9.66 -1.23 0.97
N LEU A 273 -9.92 -2.20 1.84
CA LEU A 273 -8.94 -2.72 2.79
C LEU A 273 -8.72 -4.21 2.56
N THR A 274 -7.47 -4.62 2.56
CA THR A 274 -7.04 -6.01 2.66
C THR A 274 -6.35 -6.18 4.01
N VAL A 275 -7.00 -6.91 4.91
CA VAL A 275 -6.49 -7.17 6.26
C VAL A 275 -5.84 -8.54 6.29
N VAL A 276 -4.56 -8.62 6.65
CA VAL A 276 -3.83 -9.88 6.81
C VAL A 276 -4.14 -10.46 8.18
N LEU A 277 -4.92 -11.55 8.20
CA LEU A 277 -5.29 -12.22 9.45
C LEU A 277 -4.18 -13.14 9.96
N ASP A 278 -3.51 -13.84 9.04
CA ASP A 278 -2.46 -14.78 9.35
C ASP A 278 -1.47 -14.88 8.19
N SER A 279 -0.21 -15.09 8.50
CA SER A 279 0.86 -15.33 7.53
C SER A 279 1.70 -16.49 8.03
N ARG A 280 1.90 -17.51 7.19
CA ARG A 280 2.73 -18.67 7.50
C ARG A 280 3.57 -19.06 6.31
N ASN A 281 4.74 -19.59 6.58
CA ASN A 281 5.61 -20.17 5.56
C ASN A 281 5.13 -21.58 5.25
N ALA A 282 4.77 -21.84 4.00
CA ALA A 282 4.23 -23.13 3.55
C ALA A 282 4.80 -23.52 2.20
N LEU A 283 4.85 -24.82 1.92
CA LEU A 283 5.29 -25.34 0.63
C LEU A 283 4.25 -25.02 -0.43
N THR A 284 4.64 -24.34 -1.49
CA THR A 284 3.73 -23.85 -2.53
C THR A 284 4.17 -24.29 -3.92
N VAL A 285 3.18 -24.40 -4.78
CA VAL A 285 3.37 -24.53 -6.23
C VAL A 285 2.46 -23.53 -6.97
N PRO A 286 2.80 -23.12 -8.21
CA PRO A 286 1.90 -22.31 -9.03
C PRO A 286 0.56 -23.04 -9.25
N GLU A 287 -0.55 -22.30 -9.17
CA GLU A 287 -1.90 -22.86 -9.31
C GLU A 287 -2.10 -23.59 -10.65
N GLU A 288 -1.44 -23.12 -11.71
CA GLU A 288 -1.48 -23.74 -13.04
C GLU A 288 -0.85 -25.15 -13.12
N ALA A 289 -0.12 -25.57 -12.07
CA ALA A 289 0.44 -26.93 -11.98
C ALA A 289 -0.57 -27.98 -11.47
N ILE A 290 -1.67 -27.54 -10.86
CA ILE A 290 -2.65 -28.41 -10.23
C ILE A 290 -3.76 -28.74 -11.21
N MET A 291 -4.09 -30.02 -11.31
CA MET A 291 -5.21 -30.53 -12.09
C MET A 291 -6.20 -31.26 -11.19
N PHE A 292 -7.46 -31.28 -11.59
CA PHE A 292 -8.52 -31.96 -10.90
C PHE A 292 -9.08 -33.10 -11.75
N GLU A 293 -9.29 -34.25 -11.13
CA GLU A 293 -9.98 -35.40 -11.73
C GLU A 293 -11.09 -35.83 -10.76
N GLY A 294 -12.32 -35.42 -11.05
CA GLY A 294 -13.39 -35.47 -10.06
C GLY A 294 -13.06 -34.56 -8.87
N ASP A 295 -13.07 -35.15 -7.67
CA ASP A 295 -12.78 -34.42 -6.40
C ASP A 295 -11.30 -34.52 -5.99
N GLN A 296 -10.45 -35.21 -6.77
CA GLN A 296 -9.04 -35.39 -6.43
C GLN A 296 -8.16 -34.38 -7.17
N ALA A 297 -7.30 -33.70 -6.43
CA ALA A 297 -6.25 -32.88 -6.97
C ALA A 297 -4.99 -33.68 -7.24
N PHE A 298 -4.32 -33.40 -8.35
CA PHE A 298 -3.03 -34.03 -8.67
C PHE A 298 -2.13 -33.04 -9.43
N ALA A 299 -0.83 -33.31 -9.39
CA ALA A 299 0.16 -32.65 -10.24
C ALA A 299 1.06 -33.67 -10.92
N PHE A 300 1.69 -33.26 -12.03
CA PHE A 300 2.77 -34.03 -12.63
C PHE A 300 4.10 -33.54 -12.08
N VAL A 301 4.75 -34.40 -11.33
CA VAL A 301 6.10 -34.20 -10.79
C VAL A 301 7.12 -34.79 -11.75
N ILE A 302 8.25 -34.12 -11.92
CA ILE A 302 9.35 -34.61 -12.77
C ILE A 302 10.27 -35.51 -11.94
N ASP A 303 10.30 -36.78 -12.27
CA ASP A 303 11.27 -37.73 -11.74
C ASP A 303 12.47 -37.85 -12.70
N LYS A 304 13.67 -37.74 -12.15
CA LYS A 304 14.90 -38.02 -12.88
C LYS A 304 15.22 -39.51 -12.78
N THR A 305 14.92 -40.29 -13.81
CA THR A 305 15.29 -41.70 -13.88
C THR A 305 16.48 -41.83 -14.85
N GLY A 306 17.69 -41.79 -14.33
CA GLY A 306 18.92 -41.70 -15.11
C GLY A 306 19.02 -40.40 -15.92
N GLU A 307 19.25 -40.48 -17.23
CA GLU A 307 19.31 -39.32 -18.13
C GLU A 307 17.95 -38.86 -18.65
N ARG A 308 16.86 -39.54 -18.30
CA ARG A 308 15.51 -39.25 -18.79
C ARG A 308 14.68 -38.62 -17.69
N MET A 309 13.97 -37.55 -18.07
CA MET A 309 12.97 -36.89 -17.21
C MET A 309 11.59 -37.51 -17.52
N VAL A 310 10.94 -38.02 -16.49
CA VAL A 310 9.66 -38.74 -16.60
C VAL A 310 8.63 -37.98 -15.77
N ALA A 311 7.47 -37.69 -16.36
CA ALA A 311 6.34 -37.11 -15.63
C ALA A 311 5.63 -38.20 -14.82
N ARG A 312 5.48 -37.98 -13.52
CA ARG A 312 4.70 -38.86 -12.63
C ARG A 312 3.49 -38.12 -12.10
N LYS A 313 2.32 -38.71 -12.33
CA LYS A 313 1.07 -38.23 -11.74
C LYS A 313 1.07 -38.55 -10.25
N ARG A 314 0.99 -37.52 -9.41
CA ARG A 314 0.99 -37.69 -7.96
C ARG A 314 -0.23 -36.98 -7.37
N PRO A 315 -1.03 -37.64 -6.50
CA PRO A 315 -2.12 -36.98 -5.80
C PRO A 315 -1.54 -35.95 -4.85
N MET A 316 -2.26 -34.83 -4.69
CA MET A 316 -1.88 -33.72 -3.85
C MET A 316 -2.98 -33.40 -2.85
N GLU A 317 -2.59 -33.22 -1.60
CA GLU A 317 -3.47 -32.60 -0.61
C GLU A 317 -3.23 -31.09 -0.61
N LEU A 318 -4.26 -30.32 -0.99
CA LEU A 318 -4.17 -28.88 -1.17
C LEU A 318 -4.56 -28.16 0.12
N GLY A 319 -3.81 -27.14 0.46
CA GLY A 319 -4.13 -26.21 1.51
C GLY A 319 -4.74 -24.92 0.96
N GLN A 320 -4.27 -23.80 1.47
CA GLN A 320 -4.77 -22.47 1.14
C GLN A 320 -4.25 -21.99 -0.22
N ARG A 321 -5.08 -21.23 -0.94
CA ARG A 321 -4.69 -20.51 -2.16
C ARG A 321 -4.30 -19.08 -1.81
N SER A 322 -3.23 -18.58 -2.40
CA SER A 322 -2.74 -17.22 -2.24
C SER A 322 -2.04 -16.73 -3.50
N PHE A 323 -2.52 -15.63 -4.08
CA PHE A 323 -1.87 -14.89 -5.19
C PHE A 323 -1.27 -15.75 -6.31
N GLY A 324 -2.07 -16.70 -6.87
CA GLY A 324 -1.65 -17.55 -8.00
C GLY A 324 -0.78 -18.75 -7.60
N SER A 325 -0.59 -18.99 -6.31
CA SER A 325 0.07 -20.15 -5.74
C SER A 325 -0.89 -20.93 -4.85
N ILE A 326 -0.67 -22.24 -4.73
CA ILE A 326 -1.44 -23.12 -3.85
C ILE A 326 -0.48 -23.79 -2.88
N GLU A 327 -0.87 -23.81 -1.61
CA GLU A 327 -0.21 -24.60 -0.57
C GLU A 327 -0.41 -26.09 -0.81
N ILE A 328 0.65 -26.85 -0.66
CA ILE A 328 0.61 -28.30 -0.69
C ILE A 328 0.88 -28.82 0.72
N ILE A 329 -0.11 -29.53 1.28
CA ILE A 329 -0.01 -30.15 2.59
C ILE A 329 0.73 -31.47 2.48
N GLU A 330 0.35 -32.30 1.47
CA GLU A 330 0.99 -33.58 1.18
C GLU A 330 1.08 -33.82 -0.34
N GLY A 331 2.09 -34.60 -0.76
CA GLY A 331 2.24 -35.09 -2.14
C GLY A 331 3.50 -34.61 -2.86
N ILE A 332 4.21 -33.59 -2.37
CA ILE A 332 5.44 -33.06 -2.98
C ILE A 332 6.45 -32.64 -1.91
N ALA A 333 7.73 -32.72 -2.22
CA ALA A 333 8.81 -32.22 -1.38
C ALA A 333 9.39 -30.91 -1.93
N GLU A 334 10.07 -30.15 -1.07
CA GLU A 334 10.79 -28.96 -1.46
C GLU A 334 11.81 -29.23 -2.58
N GLY A 335 11.84 -28.38 -3.59
CA GLY A 335 12.74 -28.50 -4.74
C GLY A 335 12.29 -29.46 -5.83
N GLU A 336 11.23 -30.25 -5.62
CA GLU A 336 10.67 -31.07 -6.70
C GLU A 336 10.04 -30.18 -7.78
N ALA A 337 10.27 -30.54 -9.04
CA ALA A 337 9.75 -29.80 -10.18
C ALA A 337 8.36 -30.30 -10.58
N VAL A 338 7.38 -29.40 -10.62
CA VAL A 338 6.03 -29.65 -11.13
C VAL A 338 5.85 -29.05 -12.51
N ILE A 339 5.07 -29.70 -13.35
CA ILE A 339 4.74 -29.19 -14.70
C ILE A 339 3.67 -28.11 -14.57
N THR A 340 3.96 -26.89 -15.04
CA THR A 340 3.04 -25.76 -15.07
C THR A 340 2.38 -25.60 -16.44
N ARG A 341 3.14 -25.76 -17.52
CA ARG A 341 2.60 -25.66 -18.88
C ARG A 341 2.88 -26.91 -19.69
N GLY A 342 1.93 -27.26 -20.57
CA GLY A 342 1.99 -28.50 -21.34
C GLY A 342 1.48 -29.73 -20.57
N VAL A 343 0.83 -29.53 -19.44
CA VAL A 343 0.27 -30.55 -18.56
C VAL A 343 -0.66 -31.49 -19.32
N GLN A 344 -1.50 -31.01 -20.26
CA GLN A 344 -2.41 -31.80 -21.08
C GLN A 344 -1.71 -32.81 -22.00
N LYS A 345 -0.42 -32.62 -22.26
CA LYS A 345 0.42 -33.52 -23.07
C LYS A 345 1.21 -34.51 -22.21
N ALA A 346 1.31 -34.24 -20.91
CA ALA A 346 1.97 -35.11 -19.96
C ALA A 346 1.09 -36.35 -19.70
N LYS A 347 1.72 -37.51 -19.61
CA LYS A 347 1.06 -38.76 -19.23
C LYS A 347 1.94 -39.46 -18.18
N ASP A 348 1.29 -40.11 -17.24
CA ASP A 348 1.99 -40.82 -16.17
C ASP A 348 3.01 -41.83 -16.73
N GLY A 349 4.22 -41.82 -16.20
CA GLY A 349 5.33 -42.70 -16.61
C GLY A 349 5.94 -42.36 -17.98
N ARG A 350 5.55 -41.30 -18.66
CA ARG A 350 6.09 -40.95 -19.97
C ARG A 350 7.22 -39.91 -19.89
N PRO A 351 8.23 -40.08 -20.79
CA PRO A 351 9.31 -39.08 -20.84
C PRO A 351 8.80 -37.72 -21.32
N VAL A 352 9.33 -36.63 -20.71
CA VAL A 352 9.05 -35.23 -21.05
C VAL A 352 10.37 -34.51 -21.25
N ARG A 353 10.31 -33.34 -21.92
CA ARG A 353 11.45 -32.46 -22.12
C ARG A 353 11.16 -31.12 -21.46
N MET A 354 11.97 -30.74 -20.48
CA MET A 354 11.87 -29.41 -19.88
C MET A 354 12.29 -28.33 -20.87
N VAL A 355 11.49 -27.28 -20.95
CA VAL A 355 11.80 -26.06 -21.70
C VAL A 355 11.79 -24.94 -20.67
N GLY A 356 12.85 -24.12 -20.66
CA GLY A 356 12.89 -22.97 -19.75
C GLY A 356 11.75 -22.00 -20.02
N PRO A 357 11.39 -21.14 -19.04
CA PRO A 357 10.32 -20.18 -19.19
C PRO A 357 10.60 -19.25 -20.38
N GLY A 358 9.71 -19.29 -21.39
CA GLY A 358 9.80 -18.47 -22.62
C GLY A 358 10.14 -19.19 -23.92
N GLY A 359 10.40 -20.51 -23.89
CA GLY A 359 10.70 -21.32 -25.10
C GLY A 359 9.46 -21.84 -25.82
N GLY A 360 8.65 -20.98 -26.43
CA GLY A 360 7.55 -21.39 -27.32
C GLY A 360 8.06 -22.07 -28.59
N PRO A 361 7.34 -23.07 -29.17
CA PRO A 361 7.70 -23.66 -30.45
C PRO A 361 7.30 -22.72 -31.58
N GLY A 362 8.25 -21.97 -32.14
CA GLY A 362 7.99 -21.21 -33.36
C GLY A 362 8.66 -19.86 -33.45
N GLY A 363 9.91 -19.86 -33.92
CA GLY A 363 10.61 -18.64 -34.28
C GLY A 363 11.89 -18.98 -35.04
N GLN A 364 11.75 -19.53 -36.27
CA GLN A 364 12.81 -19.43 -37.25
C GLN A 364 12.95 -17.98 -37.65
N HIS A 365 13.91 -17.27 -37.06
CA HIS A 365 14.38 -16.02 -37.63
C HIS A 365 15.60 -16.27 -38.50
N GLY A 366 15.40 -15.92 -39.76
CA GLY A 366 16.38 -15.91 -40.81
C GLY A 366 17.65 -15.15 -40.40
N GLY A 367 18.76 -15.66 -40.92
CA GLY A 367 20.08 -15.16 -40.71
C GLY A 367 20.29 -13.75 -41.24
N PRO A 368 21.37 -13.08 -40.84
CA PRO A 368 21.65 -11.70 -41.17
C PRO A 368 22.16 -11.55 -42.62
N GLY A 369 21.38 -10.81 -43.40
CA GLY A 369 21.81 -10.30 -44.72
C GLY A 369 22.95 -9.33 -44.57
N LYS A 370 24.07 -9.67 -45.20
CA LYS A 370 25.22 -8.81 -45.44
C LYS A 370 24.89 -7.73 -46.48
N GLY A 371 25.31 -6.55 -46.23
CA GLY A 371 25.85 -5.66 -47.28
C GLY A 371 24.98 -4.46 -47.65
N GLY A 372 25.58 -3.30 -47.50
CA GLY A 372 25.12 -2.04 -48.09
C GLY A 372 25.81 -0.83 -47.49
N LYS A 373 27.00 -0.51 -47.97
CA LYS A 373 27.69 0.77 -47.78
C LYS A 373 26.98 1.88 -48.52
N GLY A 374 27.02 3.06 -47.99
CA GLY A 374 27.03 4.27 -48.79
C GLY A 374 26.19 5.42 -48.32
N GLY A 375 26.83 6.55 -48.08
CA GLY A 375 26.30 7.84 -48.45
C GLY A 375 26.10 8.88 -47.36
N THR A 376 27.11 9.60 -47.07
CA THR A 376 27.25 11.03 -46.68
C THR A 376 26.13 11.99 -47.13
N ALA A 377 25.84 12.94 -46.26
CA ALA A 377 25.77 14.43 -46.41
C ALA A 377 24.58 15.00 -45.64
N ALA A 378 24.81 15.76 -44.61
CA ALA A 378 24.94 17.23 -44.51
C ALA A 378 23.64 18.03 -44.76
N GLY A 379 23.29 18.85 -43.77
CA GLY A 379 22.67 20.12 -44.03
C GLY A 379 21.39 20.47 -43.29
N SER A 380 21.56 21.40 -42.42
CA SER A 380 20.72 22.49 -41.92
C SER A 380 19.95 22.23 -40.64
#